data_dc68ce55083c68d2c681388cdbf33f29
#
_entry.id   dc68ce55083c68d2c681388cdbf33f29
#
_cell.length_a   1.000
_cell.length_b   1.000
_cell.length_c   1.000
_cell.angle_alpha   90.00
_cell.angle_beta   90.00
_cell.angle_gamma   90.00
#
_symmetry.space_group_name_H-M   'P 1'
#
loop_
_entity.id
_entity.type
_entity.pdbx_description
1 polymer ?
#
loop_
_entity_poly.entity_id
_entity_poly.type
_entity_poly.pdbx_seq_one_letter_code
_entity_poly.pdbx_strand_id
1 'polypeptide(L)'
;MKILYLVPGPMGRSPEGKAEVERRGDLLKQYAAPGTETGIDDVPEGPASIESMYEEYLSIPATVRRALELEQQGWEALILGCYGDPGLDAFRELISIPVIGPGEATAFMAASLGHRFSIITITDSVVAMTERQIRNTGVGEKLASVRAVNIPVLELHHDREKTIEAVIKAGREAIEQDRADTLILGCMSMGFLEVAEAASPELGVPVLNPGKTSLKFAEATVGAGLTHSRRAYMTPPKLASGKYESALDLLRGKG
;
A
#
# COMPACT_ATOMS: atom_id res chain seq x y z
N MET A 1 -17.82 0.91 10.43
CA MET A 1 -16.48 1.54 10.48
C MET A 1 -16.22 2.29 9.17
N LYS A 2 -15.38 3.33 9.22
CA LYS A 2 -15.07 4.18 8.07
C LYS A 2 -13.58 4.07 7.73
N ILE A 3 -13.26 3.51 6.56
CA ILE A 3 -11.88 3.24 6.14
C ILE A 3 -11.60 3.97 4.84
N LEU A 4 -10.53 4.77 4.81
CA LEU A 4 -10.12 5.51 3.62
C LEU A 4 -8.85 4.91 3.00
N TYR A 5 -8.87 4.78 1.68
CA TYR A 5 -7.71 4.50 0.86
C TYR A 5 -7.16 5.81 0.29
N LEU A 6 -5.92 6.16 0.64
CA LEU A 6 -5.28 7.42 0.24
C LEU A 6 -4.19 7.18 -0.82
N VAL A 7 -4.44 7.64 -2.04
CA VAL A 7 -3.49 7.57 -3.16
C VAL A 7 -2.37 8.61 -2.96
N PRO A 8 -1.08 8.22 -2.95
CA PRO A 8 0.02 9.13 -2.67
C PRO A 8 0.53 9.89 -3.90
N GLY A 9 -0.37 10.30 -4.77
CA GLY A 9 -0.09 11.05 -6.00
C GLY A 9 -1.36 11.61 -6.63
N PRO A 10 -1.26 12.52 -7.59
CA PRO A 10 -2.40 13.25 -8.16
C PRO A 10 -3.15 12.44 -9.23
N MET A 11 -3.66 11.27 -8.86
CA MET A 11 -4.32 10.34 -9.80
C MET A 11 -5.55 10.99 -10.45
N GLY A 12 -6.39 11.69 -9.69
CA GLY A 12 -7.62 12.30 -10.18
C GLY A 12 -7.46 13.57 -11.02
N ARG A 13 -6.24 13.94 -11.44
CA ARG A 13 -6.02 15.16 -12.23
C ARG A 13 -6.50 15.08 -13.69
N SER A 14 -6.47 13.88 -14.27
CA SER A 14 -6.97 13.66 -15.64
C SER A 14 -8.35 13.02 -15.64
N PRO A 15 -9.10 13.08 -16.74
CA PRO A 15 -10.36 12.36 -16.87
C PRO A 15 -10.20 10.85 -16.67
N GLU A 16 -9.16 10.25 -17.24
CA GLU A 16 -8.83 8.83 -17.10
C GLU A 16 -8.49 8.49 -15.65
N GLY A 17 -7.71 9.35 -15.00
CA GLY A 17 -7.36 9.18 -13.59
C GLY A 17 -8.58 9.27 -12.65
N LYS A 18 -9.53 10.18 -12.93
CA LYS A 18 -10.81 10.23 -12.18
C LYS A 18 -11.60 8.95 -12.33
N ALA A 19 -11.72 8.42 -13.54
CA ALA A 19 -12.40 7.16 -13.80
C ALA A 19 -11.71 6.00 -13.04
N GLU A 20 -10.38 6.01 -12.96
CA GLU A 20 -9.63 5.00 -12.20
C GLU A 20 -9.85 5.14 -10.69
N VAL A 21 -9.91 6.36 -10.14
CA VAL A 21 -10.26 6.59 -8.73
C VAL A 21 -11.66 6.05 -8.43
N GLU A 22 -12.66 6.34 -9.28
CA GLU A 22 -14.02 5.84 -9.13
C GLU A 22 -14.05 4.30 -9.17
N ARG A 23 -13.39 3.69 -10.16
CA ARG A 23 -13.30 2.23 -10.30
C ARG A 23 -12.68 1.56 -9.07
N ARG A 24 -11.58 2.11 -8.55
CA ARG A 24 -10.96 1.61 -7.31
C ARG A 24 -11.87 1.75 -6.11
N GLY A 25 -12.59 2.88 -6.01
CA GLY A 25 -13.58 3.11 -4.97
C GLY A 25 -14.70 2.06 -4.98
N ASP A 26 -15.18 1.68 -6.16
CA ASP A 26 -16.22 0.64 -6.30
C ASP A 26 -15.68 -0.76 -5.95
N LEU A 27 -14.45 -1.08 -6.32
CA LEU A 27 -13.81 -2.33 -5.89
C LEU A 27 -13.61 -2.38 -4.37
N LEU A 28 -13.20 -1.28 -3.74
CA LEU A 28 -13.08 -1.21 -2.28
C LEU A 28 -14.43 -1.48 -1.59
N LYS A 29 -15.53 -0.92 -2.12
CA LYS A 29 -16.90 -1.22 -1.62
C LYS A 29 -17.25 -2.70 -1.77
N GLN A 30 -16.87 -3.34 -2.89
CA GLN A 30 -17.10 -4.77 -3.11
C GLN A 30 -16.28 -5.65 -2.17
N TYR A 31 -15.05 -5.24 -1.84
CA TYR A 31 -14.19 -5.97 -0.92
C TYR A 31 -14.60 -5.78 0.55
N ALA A 32 -15.30 -4.70 0.87
CA ALA A 32 -15.65 -4.35 2.24
C ALA A 32 -16.58 -5.37 2.90
N ALA A 33 -16.41 -5.57 4.20
CA ALA A 33 -17.34 -6.34 5.02
C ALA A 33 -18.65 -5.56 5.22
N PRO A 34 -19.78 -6.23 5.46
CA PRO A 34 -21.02 -5.55 5.81
C PRO A 34 -20.84 -4.57 6.98
N GLY A 35 -21.30 -3.34 6.80
CA GLY A 35 -21.16 -2.27 7.80
C GLY A 35 -19.84 -1.49 7.73
N THR A 36 -18.95 -1.79 6.78
CA THR A 36 -17.78 -0.97 6.49
C THR A 36 -18.10 0.02 5.37
N GLU A 37 -17.96 1.30 5.66
CA GLU A 37 -17.95 2.40 4.69
C GLU A 37 -16.52 2.59 4.19
N THR A 38 -16.30 2.55 2.89
CA THR A 38 -15.00 2.80 2.28
C THR A 38 -15.00 4.09 1.48
N GLY A 39 -13.89 4.83 1.56
CA GLY A 39 -13.63 5.99 0.72
C GLY A 39 -12.29 5.85 0.00
N ILE A 40 -12.12 6.67 -1.02
CA ILE A 40 -10.86 6.85 -1.72
C ILE A 40 -10.61 8.34 -1.93
N ASP A 41 -9.38 8.75 -1.75
CA ASP A 41 -8.94 10.12 -1.97
C ASP A 41 -7.53 10.13 -2.55
N ASP A 42 -7.13 11.23 -3.16
CA ASP A 42 -5.80 11.42 -3.70
C ASP A 42 -5.21 12.78 -3.27
N VAL A 43 -3.93 12.98 -3.53
CA VAL A 43 -3.26 14.23 -3.17
C VAL A 43 -2.99 15.08 -4.41
N PRO A 44 -3.04 16.43 -4.27
CA PRO A 44 -2.89 17.33 -5.41
C PRO A 44 -1.46 17.40 -5.96
N GLU A 45 -0.47 16.94 -5.19
CA GLU A 45 0.95 17.01 -5.49
C GLU A 45 1.63 15.66 -5.25
N GLY A 46 2.61 15.32 -6.05
CA GLY A 46 3.37 14.08 -5.91
C GLY A 46 3.74 13.49 -7.28
N PRO A 47 4.40 12.33 -7.28
CA PRO A 47 4.74 11.63 -8.51
C PRO A 47 3.49 10.99 -9.14
N ALA A 48 3.51 10.83 -10.46
CA ALA A 48 2.44 10.13 -11.20
C ALA A 48 2.40 8.63 -10.88
N SER A 49 3.57 8.04 -10.57
CA SER A 49 3.75 6.68 -10.09
C SER A 49 4.96 6.64 -9.15
N ILE A 50 5.10 5.55 -8.37
CA ILE A 50 6.24 5.34 -7.46
C ILE A 50 6.98 4.09 -7.94
N GLU A 51 8.10 4.30 -8.60
CA GLU A 51 8.95 3.26 -9.18
C GLU A 51 10.44 3.43 -8.79
N SER A 52 10.70 4.34 -7.84
CA SER A 52 12.02 4.64 -7.31
C SER A 52 11.95 5.21 -5.90
N MET A 53 13.07 5.18 -5.17
CA MET A 53 13.20 5.84 -3.86
C MET A 53 12.99 7.36 -3.94
N TYR A 54 13.39 7.98 -5.06
CA TYR A 54 13.17 9.41 -5.28
C TYR A 54 11.68 9.75 -5.32
N GLU A 55 10.89 9.01 -6.08
CA GLU A 55 9.44 9.18 -6.18
C GLU A 55 8.75 8.83 -4.86
N GLU A 56 9.25 7.80 -4.15
CA GLU A 56 8.75 7.45 -2.82
C GLU A 56 8.86 8.65 -1.87
N TYR A 57 10.03 9.27 -1.76
CA TYR A 57 10.22 10.43 -0.89
C TYR A 57 9.39 11.64 -1.31
N LEU A 58 9.21 11.87 -2.61
CA LEU A 58 8.37 12.97 -3.12
C LEU A 58 6.89 12.79 -2.76
N SER A 59 6.43 11.56 -2.62
CA SER A 59 5.02 11.28 -2.32
C SER A 59 4.63 11.62 -0.87
N ILE A 60 5.57 11.56 0.08
CA ILE A 60 5.29 11.58 1.52
C ILE A 60 4.71 12.93 2.00
N PRO A 61 5.29 14.11 1.71
CA PRO A 61 4.87 15.37 2.33
C PRO A 61 3.41 15.75 2.06
N ALA A 62 2.95 15.58 0.81
CA ALA A 62 1.57 15.90 0.45
C ALA A 62 0.59 14.89 1.05
N THR A 63 0.97 13.61 1.05
CA THR A 63 0.15 12.52 1.57
C THR A 63 -0.03 12.63 3.09
N VAL A 64 1.03 12.97 3.83
CA VAL A 64 0.94 13.20 5.29
C VAL A 64 -0.01 14.37 5.60
N ARG A 65 0.11 15.49 4.88
CA ARG A 65 -0.83 16.63 5.08
C ARG A 65 -2.27 16.22 4.88
N ARG A 66 -2.55 15.50 3.79
CA ARG A 66 -3.89 15.05 3.49
C ARG A 66 -4.43 14.06 4.53
N ALA A 67 -3.59 13.16 5.00
CA ALA A 67 -3.95 12.18 6.03
C ALA A 67 -4.35 12.85 7.37
N LEU A 68 -3.68 13.92 7.79
CA LEU A 68 -4.06 14.71 8.97
C LEU A 68 -5.42 15.39 8.82
N GLU A 69 -5.76 15.89 7.63
CA GLU A 69 -7.07 16.46 7.34
C GLU A 69 -8.17 15.38 7.36
N LEU A 70 -7.87 14.20 6.82
CA LEU A 70 -8.82 13.07 6.76
C LEU A 70 -9.12 12.50 8.15
N GLU A 71 -8.15 12.44 9.04
CA GLU A 71 -8.38 12.08 10.45
C GLU A 71 -9.41 13.02 11.08
N GLN A 72 -9.31 14.34 10.85
CA GLN A 72 -10.26 15.34 11.36
C GLN A 72 -11.65 15.21 10.75
N GLN A 73 -11.79 14.57 9.59
CA GLN A 73 -13.06 14.31 8.92
C GLN A 73 -13.79 13.07 9.46
N GLY A 74 -13.22 12.39 10.45
CA GLY A 74 -13.86 11.28 11.14
C GLY A 74 -13.68 9.92 10.46
N TRP A 75 -12.63 9.75 9.63
CA TRP A 75 -12.19 8.42 9.20
C TRP A 75 -11.59 7.65 10.38
N GLU A 76 -11.85 6.35 10.43
CA GLU A 76 -11.44 5.49 11.55
C GLU A 76 -10.17 4.68 11.24
N ALA A 77 -9.79 4.56 9.96
CA ALA A 77 -8.50 4.03 9.53
C ALA A 77 -8.10 4.58 8.15
N LEU A 78 -6.80 4.62 7.89
CA LEU A 78 -6.23 4.98 6.59
C LEU A 78 -5.44 3.79 6.03
N ILE A 79 -5.57 3.55 4.72
CA ILE A 79 -4.72 2.63 3.95
C ILE A 79 -3.85 3.48 3.02
N LEU A 80 -2.53 3.32 3.11
CA LEU A 80 -1.62 4.00 2.18
C LEU A 80 -1.74 3.37 0.78
N GLY A 81 -1.90 4.20 -0.23
CA GLY A 81 -2.19 3.77 -1.61
C GLY A 81 -0.98 3.30 -2.41
N CYS A 82 0.10 2.87 -1.76
CA CYS A 82 1.30 2.35 -2.39
C CYS A 82 1.81 1.11 -1.65
N TYR A 83 2.20 0.09 -2.39
CA TYR A 83 2.74 -1.15 -1.83
C TYR A 83 4.04 -0.94 -1.04
N GLY A 84 4.85 0.04 -1.43
CA GLY A 84 6.11 0.40 -0.76
C GLY A 84 5.95 0.99 0.65
N ASP A 85 4.72 1.23 1.11
CA ASP A 85 4.41 1.84 2.42
C ASP A 85 5.15 3.17 2.67
N PRO A 86 5.16 4.13 1.72
CA PRO A 86 5.99 5.33 1.79
C PRO A 86 5.70 6.14 3.06
N GLY A 87 6.72 6.24 3.92
CA GLY A 87 6.62 7.04 5.15
C GLY A 87 5.72 6.47 6.24
N LEU A 88 5.38 5.18 6.22
CA LEU A 88 4.44 4.55 7.15
C LEU A 88 4.70 4.91 8.62
N ASP A 89 5.95 4.87 9.08
CA ASP A 89 6.31 5.22 10.45
C ASP A 89 5.99 6.68 10.77
N ALA A 90 6.27 7.60 9.84
CA ALA A 90 5.96 9.02 10.01
C ALA A 90 4.45 9.28 10.12
N PHE A 91 3.63 8.55 9.34
CA PHE A 91 2.18 8.62 9.50
C PHE A 91 1.75 8.15 10.89
N ARG A 92 2.28 7.04 11.36
CA ARG A 92 1.97 6.48 12.68
C ARG A 92 2.41 7.37 13.84
N GLU A 93 3.47 8.16 13.68
CA GLU A 93 3.88 9.18 14.65
C GLU A 93 2.89 10.35 14.76
N LEU A 94 2.26 10.72 13.63
CA LEU A 94 1.45 11.92 13.51
C LEU A 94 -0.05 11.68 13.67
N ILE A 95 -0.55 10.50 13.27
CA ILE A 95 -1.97 10.16 13.17
C ILE A 95 -2.34 9.19 14.28
N SER A 96 -3.54 9.36 14.85
CA SER A 96 -4.01 8.58 16.01
C SER A 96 -4.81 7.35 15.60
N ILE A 97 -5.50 7.41 14.46
CA ILE A 97 -6.21 6.26 13.89
C ILE A 97 -5.24 5.27 13.25
N PRO A 98 -5.62 3.99 13.08
CA PRO A 98 -4.78 3.01 12.41
C PRO A 98 -4.36 3.45 11.00
N VAL A 99 -3.06 3.35 10.70
CA VAL A 99 -2.52 3.55 9.36
C VAL A 99 -1.95 2.23 8.88
N ILE A 100 -2.55 1.70 7.81
CA ILE A 100 -2.22 0.40 7.25
C ILE A 100 -1.30 0.57 6.04
N GLY A 101 -0.12 -0.04 6.14
CA GLY A 101 0.80 -0.21 5.01
C GLY A 101 0.44 -1.49 4.24
N PRO A 102 0.12 -1.42 2.95
CA PRO A 102 -0.20 -2.61 2.15
C PRO A 102 0.92 -3.65 2.08
N GLY A 103 2.17 -3.21 1.99
CA GLY A 103 3.32 -4.12 1.97
C GLY A 103 3.46 -4.86 3.30
N GLU A 104 3.40 -4.16 4.42
CA GLU A 104 3.44 -4.75 5.76
C GLU A 104 2.26 -5.71 5.99
N ALA A 105 1.04 -5.27 5.71
CA ALA A 105 -0.17 -6.07 5.94
C ALA A 105 -0.20 -7.35 5.10
N THR A 106 0.21 -7.28 3.82
CA THR A 106 0.28 -8.48 2.97
C THR A 106 1.40 -9.42 3.36
N ALA A 107 2.54 -8.89 3.82
CA ALA A 107 3.64 -9.72 4.32
C ALA A 107 3.22 -10.51 5.56
N PHE A 108 2.51 -9.91 6.52
CA PHE A 108 1.98 -10.60 7.69
C PHE A 108 0.95 -11.67 7.31
N MET A 109 0.05 -11.36 6.38
CA MET A 109 -0.94 -12.32 5.90
C MET A 109 -0.25 -13.49 5.19
N ALA A 110 0.66 -13.24 4.25
CA ALA A 110 1.39 -14.28 3.53
C ALA A 110 2.22 -15.16 4.49
N ALA A 111 2.86 -14.55 5.49
CA ALA A 111 3.62 -15.28 6.49
C ALA A 111 2.76 -16.22 7.36
N SER A 112 1.45 -15.97 7.46
CA SER A 112 0.50 -16.83 8.16
C SER A 112 -0.07 -17.95 7.29
N LEU A 113 -0.06 -17.78 5.96
CA LEU A 113 -0.64 -18.73 5.01
C LEU A 113 0.36 -19.79 4.54
N GLY A 114 1.66 -19.44 4.52
CA GLY A 114 2.71 -20.30 4.02
C GLY A 114 4.00 -20.25 4.82
N HIS A 115 4.96 -21.07 4.39
CA HIS A 115 6.30 -21.08 4.96
C HIS A 115 7.20 -20.05 4.29
N ARG A 116 7.02 -19.82 2.98
CA ARG A 116 7.86 -18.92 2.18
C ARG A 116 7.02 -18.18 1.16
N PHE A 117 7.11 -16.87 1.13
CA PHE A 117 6.42 -16.07 0.13
C PHE A 117 7.39 -15.36 -0.82
N SER A 118 6.94 -15.14 -2.05
CA SER A 118 7.61 -14.25 -3.00
C SER A 118 6.71 -13.10 -3.40
N ILE A 119 7.34 -11.99 -3.76
CA ILE A 119 6.64 -10.78 -4.22
C ILE A 119 6.87 -10.63 -5.72
N ILE A 120 5.78 -10.47 -6.46
CA ILE A 120 5.80 -10.16 -7.88
C ILE A 120 5.56 -8.67 -8.04
N THR A 121 6.62 -7.94 -8.38
CA THR A 121 6.62 -6.47 -8.47
C THR A 121 6.68 -5.96 -9.91
N ILE A 122 6.66 -4.65 -10.08
CA ILE A 122 6.54 -3.97 -11.38
C ILE A 122 7.83 -3.97 -12.19
N THR A 123 8.89 -3.35 -11.66
CA THR A 123 10.17 -3.10 -12.37
C THR A 123 11.35 -3.48 -11.49
N ASP A 124 12.50 -3.73 -12.10
CA ASP A 124 13.75 -4.08 -11.39
C ASP A 124 14.20 -2.95 -10.44
N SER A 125 13.86 -1.69 -10.75
CA SER A 125 14.23 -0.52 -9.93
C SER A 125 13.68 -0.60 -8.49
N VAL A 126 12.55 -1.28 -8.27
CA VAL A 126 11.92 -1.40 -6.95
C VAL A 126 12.26 -2.69 -6.20
N VAL A 127 12.99 -3.64 -6.80
CA VAL A 127 13.31 -4.92 -6.18
C VAL A 127 14.06 -4.74 -4.86
N ALA A 128 15.17 -4.01 -4.87
CA ALA A 128 16.00 -3.81 -3.68
C ALA A 128 15.27 -3.03 -2.56
N MET A 129 14.42 -2.06 -2.92
CA MET A 129 13.63 -1.33 -1.93
C MET A 129 12.54 -2.22 -1.31
N THR A 130 11.89 -3.06 -2.10
CA THR A 130 10.90 -4.03 -1.63
C THR A 130 11.52 -5.07 -0.69
N GLU A 131 12.68 -5.62 -1.04
CA GLU A 131 13.41 -6.53 -0.14
C GLU A 131 13.74 -5.88 1.20
N ARG A 132 14.23 -4.65 1.19
CA ARG A 132 14.54 -3.89 2.41
C ARG A 132 13.29 -3.63 3.23
N GLN A 133 12.18 -3.21 2.59
CA GLN A 133 10.90 -3.01 3.25
C GLN A 133 10.47 -4.27 4.00
N ILE A 134 10.45 -5.42 3.34
CA ILE A 134 10.00 -6.68 3.95
C ILE A 134 10.93 -7.14 5.08
N ARG A 135 12.25 -6.96 4.95
CA ARG A 135 13.18 -7.28 6.05
C ARG A 135 12.87 -6.46 7.31
N ASN A 136 12.40 -5.23 7.16
CA ASN A 136 12.06 -4.37 8.29
C ASN A 136 10.74 -4.75 8.99
N THR A 137 9.87 -5.54 8.36
CA THR A 137 8.59 -5.98 8.98
C THR A 137 8.76 -7.03 10.07
N GLY A 138 9.93 -7.65 10.20
CA GLY A 138 10.16 -8.75 11.12
C GLY A 138 9.78 -10.14 10.58
N VAL A 139 9.16 -10.24 9.39
CA VAL A 139 8.86 -11.51 8.70
C VAL A 139 9.75 -11.74 7.47
N GLY A 140 10.80 -10.96 7.33
CA GLY A 140 11.74 -11.02 6.20
C GLY A 140 12.41 -12.37 5.98
N GLU A 141 12.58 -13.19 7.04
CA GLU A 141 13.13 -14.55 6.94
C GLU A 141 12.23 -15.49 6.11
N LYS A 142 10.95 -15.14 5.92
CA LYS A 142 10.05 -15.91 5.06
C LYS A 142 10.03 -15.42 3.61
N LEU A 143 10.70 -14.32 3.29
CA LEU A 143 10.83 -13.83 1.91
C LEU A 143 11.73 -14.78 1.10
N ALA A 144 11.16 -15.42 0.09
CA ALA A 144 11.90 -16.29 -0.83
C ALA A 144 12.59 -15.46 -1.92
N SER A 145 11.86 -14.53 -2.55
CA SER A 145 12.39 -13.66 -3.61
C SER A 145 11.47 -12.46 -3.87
N VAL A 146 12.00 -11.48 -4.59
CA VAL A 146 11.23 -10.41 -5.24
C VAL A 146 11.54 -10.48 -6.73
N ARG A 147 10.51 -10.66 -7.57
CA ARG A 147 10.63 -10.78 -9.03
C ARG A 147 9.86 -9.68 -9.73
N ALA A 148 10.48 -9.02 -10.70
CA ALA A 148 9.85 -7.96 -11.47
C ALA A 148 9.25 -8.51 -12.77
N VAL A 149 8.07 -8.00 -13.14
CA VAL A 149 7.48 -8.27 -14.47
C VAL A 149 8.00 -7.32 -15.54
N ASN A 150 8.70 -6.24 -15.13
CA ASN A 150 9.24 -5.19 -15.97
C ASN A 150 8.17 -4.49 -16.84
N ILE A 151 7.02 -4.22 -16.22
CA ILE A 151 5.94 -3.39 -16.78
C ILE A 151 5.78 -2.19 -15.84
N PRO A 152 5.99 -0.94 -16.34
CA PRO A 152 5.78 0.29 -15.56
C PRO A 152 4.34 0.42 -15.06
N VAL A 153 4.14 1.07 -13.89
CA VAL A 153 2.82 1.20 -13.26
C VAL A 153 1.77 1.75 -14.21
N LEU A 154 2.12 2.81 -14.96
CA LEU A 154 1.19 3.47 -15.86
C LEU A 154 0.85 2.65 -17.11
N GLU A 155 1.59 1.58 -17.38
CA GLU A 155 1.37 0.69 -18.53
C GLU A 155 0.58 -0.59 -18.18
N LEU A 156 0.44 -0.91 -16.89
CA LEU A 156 -0.21 -2.15 -16.41
C LEU A 156 -1.66 -2.31 -16.93
N HIS A 157 -2.38 -1.21 -17.07
CA HIS A 157 -3.79 -1.22 -17.49
C HIS A 157 -4.00 -1.20 -19.02
N HIS A 158 -2.96 -0.88 -19.80
CA HIS A 158 -3.05 -0.83 -21.25
C HIS A 158 -3.33 -2.22 -21.85
N ASP A 159 -2.80 -3.26 -21.22
CA ASP A 159 -3.03 -4.66 -21.60
C ASP A 159 -3.07 -5.52 -20.33
N ARG A 160 -4.27 -5.67 -19.78
CA ARG A 160 -4.50 -6.43 -18.57
C ARG A 160 -4.10 -7.90 -18.72
N GLU A 161 -4.36 -8.49 -19.89
CA GLU A 161 -4.08 -9.91 -20.14
C GLU A 161 -2.58 -10.15 -20.19
N LYS A 162 -1.83 -9.31 -20.87
CA LYS A 162 -0.36 -9.34 -20.86
C LYS A 162 0.21 -9.18 -19.46
N THR A 163 -0.39 -8.31 -18.63
CA THR A 163 0.02 -8.13 -17.23
C THR A 163 -0.22 -9.41 -16.43
N ILE A 164 -1.38 -10.07 -16.60
CA ILE A 164 -1.69 -11.35 -15.95
C ILE A 164 -0.69 -12.43 -16.39
N GLU A 165 -0.44 -12.58 -17.66
CA GLU A 165 0.52 -13.57 -18.20
C GLU A 165 1.93 -13.35 -17.63
N ALA A 166 2.39 -12.09 -17.56
CA ALA A 166 3.70 -11.76 -17.00
C ALA A 166 3.79 -12.10 -15.51
N VAL A 167 2.71 -11.84 -14.74
CA VAL A 167 2.65 -12.21 -13.32
C VAL A 167 2.60 -13.72 -13.14
N ILE A 168 1.84 -14.45 -13.93
CA ILE A 168 1.80 -15.92 -13.90
C ILE A 168 3.17 -16.50 -14.19
N LYS A 169 3.88 -15.98 -15.22
CA LYS A 169 5.23 -16.43 -15.56
C LYS A 169 6.18 -16.21 -14.39
N ALA A 170 6.27 -14.99 -13.87
CA ALA A 170 7.14 -14.65 -12.74
C ALA A 170 6.77 -15.43 -11.47
N GLY A 171 5.48 -15.65 -11.23
CA GLY A 171 4.96 -16.45 -10.13
C GLY A 171 5.36 -17.92 -10.23
N ARG A 172 5.30 -18.52 -11.42
CA ARG A 172 5.74 -19.91 -11.67
C ARG A 172 7.24 -20.05 -11.40
N GLU A 173 8.04 -19.11 -11.87
CA GLU A 173 9.48 -19.07 -11.58
C GLU A 173 9.77 -18.95 -10.07
N ALA A 174 9.01 -18.12 -9.34
CA ALA A 174 9.14 -17.99 -7.90
C ALA A 174 8.80 -19.29 -7.15
N ILE A 175 7.78 -20.02 -7.60
CA ILE A 175 7.40 -21.31 -7.03
C ILE A 175 8.48 -22.38 -7.31
N GLU A 176 8.89 -22.51 -8.56
CA GLU A 176 9.77 -23.59 -9.01
C GLU A 176 11.22 -23.39 -8.58
N GLN A 177 11.74 -22.16 -8.68
CA GLN A 177 13.15 -21.85 -8.44
C GLN A 177 13.42 -21.38 -7.02
N ASP A 178 12.52 -20.54 -6.45
CA ASP A 178 12.72 -19.92 -5.13
C ASP A 178 11.95 -20.65 -4.03
N ARG A 179 11.13 -21.65 -4.39
CA ARG A 179 10.32 -22.46 -3.47
C ARG A 179 9.30 -21.63 -2.69
N ALA A 180 8.70 -20.63 -3.33
CA ALA A 180 7.59 -19.91 -2.76
C ALA A 180 6.33 -20.79 -2.72
N ASP A 181 5.61 -20.74 -1.62
CA ASP A 181 4.33 -21.44 -1.44
C ASP A 181 3.15 -20.45 -1.35
N THR A 182 3.47 -19.16 -1.35
CA THR A 182 2.53 -18.04 -1.33
C THR A 182 3.12 -16.88 -2.13
N LEU A 183 2.29 -16.16 -2.86
CA LEU A 183 2.71 -15.00 -3.65
C LEU A 183 1.99 -13.72 -3.21
N ILE A 184 2.65 -12.59 -3.38
CA ILE A 184 2.10 -11.26 -3.12
C ILE A 184 2.26 -10.41 -4.39
N LEU A 185 1.22 -9.68 -4.79
CA LEU A 185 1.36 -8.64 -5.80
C LEU A 185 2.01 -7.40 -5.17
N GLY A 186 3.20 -7.04 -5.62
CA GLY A 186 4.00 -5.91 -5.12
C GLY A 186 3.59 -4.55 -5.70
N CYS A 187 2.33 -4.41 -6.11
CA CYS A 187 1.80 -3.16 -6.66
C CYS A 187 0.29 -3.05 -6.44
N MET A 188 -0.17 -1.91 -5.93
CA MET A 188 -1.59 -1.66 -5.72
C MET A 188 -2.39 -1.68 -7.03
N SER A 189 -1.81 -1.18 -8.14
CA SER A 189 -2.47 -1.20 -9.45
C SER A 189 -2.70 -2.62 -9.95
N MET A 190 -1.77 -3.56 -9.75
CA MET A 190 -2.00 -4.98 -10.05
C MET A 190 -3.15 -5.55 -9.20
N GLY A 191 -3.24 -5.15 -7.93
CA GLY A 191 -4.34 -5.55 -7.04
C GLY A 191 -5.70 -5.07 -7.56
N PHE A 192 -5.80 -3.80 -7.94
CA PHE A 192 -7.05 -3.25 -8.49
C PHE A 192 -7.36 -3.70 -9.93
N LEU A 193 -6.40 -4.26 -10.66
CA LEU A 193 -6.65 -4.98 -11.91
C LEU A 193 -7.11 -6.42 -11.69
N GLU A 194 -7.25 -6.85 -10.41
CA GLU A 194 -7.67 -8.20 -9.99
C GLU A 194 -6.80 -9.32 -10.60
N VAL A 195 -5.49 -9.02 -10.74
CA VAL A 195 -4.50 -9.97 -11.26
C VAL A 195 -4.34 -11.18 -10.35
N ALA A 196 -4.45 -10.98 -9.02
CA ALA A 196 -4.32 -12.07 -8.05
C ALA A 196 -5.43 -13.12 -8.22
N GLU A 197 -6.65 -12.67 -8.46
CA GLU A 197 -7.84 -13.50 -8.64
C GLU A 197 -7.73 -14.37 -9.92
N ALA A 198 -7.09 -13.81 -10.98
CA ALA A 198 -6.81 -14.56 -12.20
C ALA A 198 -5.62 -15.51 -12.06
N ALA A 199 -4.54 -15.08 -11.39
CA ALA A 199 -3.30 -15.85 -11.31
C ALA A 199 -3.35 -17.01 -10.30
N SER A 200 -4.09 -16.87 -9.18
CA SER A 200 -4.09 -17.87 -8.11
C SER A 200 -4.55 -19.27 -8.56
N PRO A 201 -5.64 -19.42 -9.35
CA PRO A 201 -6.05 -20.73 -9.87
C PRO A 201 -5.00 -21.36 -10.80
N GLU A 202 -4.35 -20.55 -11.63
CA GLU A 202 -3.33 -21.00 -12.60
C GLU A 202 -2.01 -21.45 -11.93
N LEU A 203 -1.68 -20.85 -10.80
CA LEU A 203 -0.44 -21.12 -10.07
C LEU A 203 -0.61 -22.18 -8.97
N GLY A 204 -1.83 -22.46 -8.54
CA GLY A 204 -2.14 -23.45 -7.50
C GLY A 204 -1.66 -23.06 -6.10
N VAL A 205 -1.29 -21.78 -5.88
CA VAL A 205 -0.90 -21.23 -4.58
C VAL A 205 -1.69 -19.93 -4.31
N PRO A 206 -1.85 -19.53 -3.05
CA PRO A 206 -2.44 -18.23 -2.74
C PRO A 206 -1.64 -17.09 -3.38
N VAL A 207 -2.32 -16.19 -4.09
CA VAL A 207 -1.76 -14.92 -4.58
C VAL A 207 -2.52 -13.78 -3.89
N LEU A 208 -1.82 -12.99 -3.09
CA LEU A 208 -2.44 -11.94 -2.28
C LEU A 208 -2.61 -10.66 -3.10
N ASN A 209 -3.86 -10.17 -3.11
CA ASN A 209 -4.22 -8.85 -3.62
C ASN A 209 -3.97 -7.81 -2.51
N PRO A 210 -3.01 -6.86 -2.66
CA PRO A 210 -2.65 -5.94 -1.59
C PRO A 210 -3.78 -4.97 -1.21
N GLY A 211 -4.62 -4.56 -2.15
CA GLY A 211 -5.77 -3.70 -1.87
C GLY A 211 -6.81 -4.38 -1.00
N LYS A 212 -7.18 -5.61 -1.36
CA LYS A 212 -8.13 -6.43 -0.62
C LYS A 212 -7.59 -6.82 0.76
N THR A 213 -6.33 -7.25 0.83
CA THR A 213 -5.68 -7.65 2.08
C THR A 213 -5.57 -6.48 3.05
N SER A 214 -5.15 -5.31 2.59
CA SER A 214 -5.04 -4.11 3.43
C SER A 214 -6.38 -3.67 4.00
N LEU A 215 -7.44 -3.73 3.20
CA LEU A 215 -8.78 -3.42 3.68
C LEU A 215 -9.22 -4.39 4.79
N LYS A 216 -9.00 -5.70 4.60
CA LYS A 216 -9.32 -6.70 5.64
C LYS A 216 -8.48 -6.52 6.90
N PHE A 217 -7.22 -6.12 6.75
CA PHE A 217 -6.36 -5.82 7.89
C PHE A 217 -6.84 -4.57 8.65
N ALA A 218 -7.25 -3.52 7.93
CA ALA A 218 -7.85 -2.33 8.53
C ALA A 218 -9.15 -2.65 9.28
N GLU A 219 -10.04 -3.43 8.66
CA GLU A 219 -11.30 -3.89 9.26
C GLU A 219 -11.06 -4.68 10.57
N ALA A 220 -10.09 -5.57 10.57
CA ALA A 220 -9.73 -6.35 11.75
C ALA A 220 -9.16 -5.46 12.87
N THR A 221 -8.30 -4.51 12.52
CA THR A 221 -7.67 -3.59 13.48
C THR A 221 -8.70 -2.67 14.14
N VAL A 222 -9.56 -2.03 13.34
CA VAL A 222 -10.63 -1.15 13.84
C VAL A 222 -11.67 -1.96 14.61
N GLY A 223 -12.08 -3.12 14.08
CA GLY A 223 -13.06 -3.99 14.72
C GLY A 223 -12.60 -4.52 16.09
N ALA A 224 -11.30 -4.68 16.27
CA ALA A 224 -10.70 -5.04 17.56
C ALA A 224 -10.50 -3.84 18.51
N GLY A 225 -10.80 -2.62 18.09
CA GLY A 225 -10.59 -1.40 18.87
C GLY A 225 -9.11 -1.07 19.07
N LEU A 226 -8.24 -1.45 18.12
CA LEU A 226 -6.81 -1.29 18.23
C LEU A 226 -6.30 -0.17 17.31
N THR A 227 -5.18 0.43 17.71
CA THR A 227 -4.36 1.31 16.88
C THR A 227 -2.88 1.04 17.17
N HIS A 228 -1.97 1.68 16.42
CA HIS A 228 -0.54 1.52 16.65
C HIS A 228 -0.09 2.11 18.00
N SER A 229 0.95 1.51 18.58
CA SER A 229 1.44 1.87 19.91
C SER A 229 2.09 3.26 19.92
N ARG A 230 1.61 4.17 20.78
CA ARG A 230 2.23 5.47 21.01
C ARG A 230 3.60 5.39 21.73
N ARG A 231 3.98 4.25 22.25
CA ARG A 231 5.33 4.01 22.77
C ARG A 231 6.32 3.67 21.64
N ALA A 232 5.84 3.04 20.57
CA ALA A 232 6.64 2.74 19.39
C ALA A 232 6.71 3.95 18.45
N TYR A 233 5.56 4.59 18.22
CA TYR A 233 5.39 5.75 17.33
C TYR A 233 5.04 6.97 18.16
N MET A 234 6.03 7.52 18.85
CA MET A 234 5.86 8.71 19.69
C MET A 234 5.62 9.95 18.81
N THR A 235 4.68 10.79 19.25
CA THR A 235 4.53 12.11 18.61
C THR A 235 5.86 12.86 18.63
N PRO A 236 6.32 13.42 17.50
CA PRO A 236 7.59 14.13 17.43
C PRO A 236 7.71 15.20 18.54
N PRO A 237 8.81 15.24 19.29
CA PRO A 237 8.93 16.11 20.49
C PRO A 237 8.66 17.60 20.21
N LYS A 238 8.97 18.08 19.00
CA LYS A 238 8.69 19.47 18.60
C LYS A 238 7.17 19.72 18.52
N LEU A 239 6.40 18.79 18.01
CA LEU A 239 4.93 18.88 17.94
C LEU A 239 4.33 18.70 19.35
N ALA A 240 4.80 17.72 20.10
CA ALA A 240 4.35 17.46 21.47
C ALA A 240 4.60 18.64 22.42
N SER A 241 5.59 19.49 22.14
CA SER A 241 5.88 20.70 22.92
C SER A 241 4.88 21.85 22.72
N GLY A 242 3.99 21.75 21.74
CA GLY A 242 3.04 22.81 21.35
C GLY A 242 3.71 24.06 20.72
N LYS A 243 5.03 24.02 20.48
CA LYS A 243 5.75 25.15 19.88
C LYS A 243 5.53 25.28 18.38
N TYR A 244 5.12 24.19 17.73
CA TYR A 244 4.88 24.12 16.29
C TYR A 244 3.58 23.37 16.06
N GLU A 245 2.71 23.89 15.19
CA GLU A 245 1.46 23.24 14.80
C GLU A 245 1.72 22.08 13.83
N SER A 246 2.76 22.22 13.00
CA SER A 246 3.26 21.11 12.18
C SER A 246 4.75 21.30 11.89
N ALA A 247 5.47 20.21 11.60
CA ALA A 247 6.85 20.33 11.11
C ALA A 247 6.95 21.07 9.77
N LEU A 248 5.84 21.15 9.03
CA LEU A 248 5.75 21.88 7.76
C LEU A 248 5.67 23.41 7.94
N ASP A 249 5.22 23.87 9.10
CA ASP A 249 5.20 25.32 9.41
C ASP A 249 6.61 25.90 9.51
N LEU A 250 7.59 25.06 9.84
CA LEU A 250 9.01 25.44 9.81
C LEU A 250 9.51 25.73 8.39
N LEU A 251 8.92 25.11 7.37
CA LEU A 251 9.29 25.31 5.97
C LEU A 251 8.54 26.47 5.31
N ARG A 252 7.42 26.89 5.91
CA ARG A 252 6.59 27.97 5.36
C ARG A 252 7.06 29.37 5.74
N GLY A 253 8.14 29.47 6.59
CA GLY A 253 8.62 30.74 7.10
C GLY A 253 7.45 31.57 7.63
N LYS A 254 7.21 31.64 8.94
CA LYS A 254 6.32 32.68 9.46
C LYS A 254 6.96 34.01 9.07
N GLY A 255 6.50 34.58 7.93
CA GLY A 255 6.79 35.96 7.57
C GLY A 255 6.12 36.93 8.54
#